data_843da5ef21ba3308172fa6e3db2d5df4
#
_entry.id   843da5ef21ba3308172fa6e3db2d5df4
#
_cell.length_a   1.000
_cell.length_b   1.000
_cell.length_c   1.000
_cell.angle_alpha   90.00
_cell.angle_beta   90.00
_cell.angle_gamma   90.00
#
_symmetry.space_group_name_H-M   'P 1'
#
loop_
_entity.id
_entity.type
_entity.pdbx_description
1 polymer ?
#
loop_
_entity_poly.entity_id
_entity_poly.type
_entity_poly.pdbx_seq_one_letter_code
_entity_poly.pdbx_strand_id
1 'polypeptide(L)'
;MGSPHPRAEPFRAALDIEASGELALRLGTARLGRTTRTAASSLLPYWAYRHAPGSALPADDPGSDPVAIDVFGGEIVPFPKPPRELAERYFHVSHWAGHARGGHFPAVAEPQLLADRLREVFRPCRGS
;
A
#
# COMPACT_ATOMS: atom_id res chain seq x y z
N MET A 1 5.85 -1.46 38.45
CA MET A 1 6.15 -1.10 37.06
C MET A 1 5.28 -1.95 36.16
N GLY A 2 4.14 -1.40 35.70
CA GLY A 2 3.19 -2.15 34.91
C GLY A 2 3.71 -2.37 33.48
N SER A 3 3.63 -3.60 32.97
CA SER A 3 3.90 -3.89 31.58
C SER A 3 2.96 -3.05 30.69
N PRO A 4 3.44 -2.44 29.60
CA PRO A 4 2.59 -1.66 28.72
C PRO A 4 1.48 -2.53 28.16
N HIS A 5 0.27 -1.98 28.14
CA HIS A 5 -0.93 -2.68 27.66
C HIS A 5 -0.70 -3.07 26.19
N PRO A 6 -0.95 -4.33 25.76
CA PRO A 6 -0.66 -4.81 24.39
C PRO A 6 -1.39 -4.03 23.29
N ARG A 7 -2.38 -3.18 23.63
CA ARG A 7 -3.04 -2.26 22.70
C ARG A 7 -2.30 -0.92 22.51
N ALA A 8 -1.22 -0.66 23.24
CA ALA A 8 -0.46 0.58 23.13
C ALA A 8 0.62 0.55 22.04
N GLU A 9 1.06 -0.63 21.62
CA GLU A 9 2.09 -0.78 20.57
C GLU A 9 1.66 -0.22 19.20
N PRO A 10 0.44 -0.49 18.69
CA PRO A 10 -0.02 0.13 17.44
C PRO A 10 -0.09 1.66 17.51
N PHE A 11 -0.39 2.20 18.70
CA PHE A 11 -0.44 3.65 18.90
C PHE A 11 0.93 4.31 18.91
N ARG A 12 1.96 3.62 19.46
CA ARG A 12 3.35 4.10 19.42
C ARG A 12 3.90 4.08 18.00
N ALA A 13 3.67 3.00 17.26
CA ALA A 13 4.04 2.94 15.85
C ALA A 13 3.35 4.04 15.03
N ALA A 14 2.09 4.41 15.35
CA ALA A 14 1.41 5.52 14.73
C ALA A 14 2.07 6.89 15.04
N LEU A 15 2.59 7.07 16.25
CA LEU A 15 3.32 8.28 16.65
C LEU A 15 4.68 8.39 15.94
N ASP A 16 5.36 7.27 15.69
CA ASP A 16 6.60 7.24 14.92
C ASP A 16 6.37 7.60 13.43
N ILE A 17 5.19 7.28 12.89
CA ILE A 17 4.75 7.69 11.55
C ILE A 17 4.48 9.21 11.50
N GLU A 18 4.04 9.81 12.60
CA GLU A 18 3.79 11.26 12.67
C GLU A 18 5.05 12.06 12.33
N ALA A 19 6.22 11.59 12.74
CA ALA A 19 7.50 12.20 12.41
C ALA A 19 7.82 12.17 10.91
N SER A 20 7.24 11.24 10.14
CA SER A 20 7.41 11.11 8.69
C SER A 20 6.43 11.95 7.86
N GLY A 21 5.46 12.59 8.47
CA GLY A 21 4.38 13.29 7.79
C GLY A 21 3.25 12.40 7.22
N GLU A 22 3.44 11.08 7.26
CA GLU A 22 2.44 10.13 6.74
C GLU A 22 1.15 10.15 7.56
N LEU A 23 1.24 10.25 8.89
CA LEU A 23 0.07 10.36 9.75
C LEU A 23 -0.71 11.64 9.45
N ALA A 24 -0.02 12.76 9.24
CA ALA A 24 -0.65 14.03 8.89
C ALA A 24 -1.45 13.92 7.58
N LEU A 25 -0.91 13.22 6.58
CA LEU A 25 -1.59 12.97 5.32
C LEU A 25 -2.82 12.06 5.50
N ARG A 26 -2.70 10.98 6.27
CA ARG A 26 -3.82 10.08 6.59
C ARG A 26 -4.95 10.80 7.32
N LEU A 27 -4.62 11.59 8.34
CA LEU A 27 -5.61 12.37 9.11
C LEU A 27 -6.22 13.47 8.25
N GLY A 28 -5.43 14.13 7.41
CA GLY A 28 -5.90 15.14 6.46
C GLY A 28 -6.92 14.55 5.47
N THR A 29 -6.63 13.40 4.90
CA THR A 29 -7.53 12.69 3.98
C THR A 29 -8.84 12.27 4.66
N ALA A 30 -8.78 11.72 5.87
CA ALA A 30 -9.96 11.34 6.64
C ALA A 30 -10.81 12.56 7.02
N ARG A 31 -10.17 13.66 7.41
CA ARG A 31 -10.84 14.91 7.73
C ARG A 31 -11.52 15.53 6.50
N LEU A 32 -10.84 15.52 5.36
CA LEU A 32 -11.39 16.00 4.12
C LEU A 32 -12.65 15.21 3.71
N GLY A 33 -12.61 13.88 3.78
CA GLY A 33 -13.76 13.03 3.53
C GLY A 33 -14.98 13.35 4.39
N ARG A 34 -14.75 13.68 5.69
CA ARG A 34 -15.83 14.08 6.59
C ARG A 34 -16.39 15.47 6.26
N THR A 35 -15.52 16.46 6.03
CA THR A 35 -15.94 17.85 5.78
C THR A 35 -16.62 18.03 4.43
N THR A 36 -16.19 17.29 3.41
CA THR A 36 -16.80 17.32 2.07
C THR A 36 -17.99 16.36 1.93
N ARG A 37 -18.31 15.58 2.97
CA ARG A 37 -19.35 14.53 2.95
C ARG A 37 -19.13 13.45 1.88
N THR A 38 -17.88 13.21 1.49
CA THR A 38 -17.52 12.21 0.46
C THR A 38 -17.18 10.84 1.03
N ALA A 39 -17.25 10.67 2.35
CA ALA A 39 -16.91 9.40 3.00
C ALA A 39 -17.71 8.21 2.44
N ALA A 40 -19.02 8.37 2.23
CA ALA A 40 -19.87 7.32 1.69
C ALA A 40 -19.52 6.98 0.23
N SER A 41 -19.28 7.99 -0.60
CA SER A 41 -18.91 7.78 -2.02
C SER A 41 -17.52 7.18 -2.16
N SER A 42 -16.60 7.46 -1.24
CA SER A 42 -15.27 6.84 -1.24
C SER A 42 -15.29 5.34 -0.92
N LEU A 43 -16.34 4.86 -0.26
CA LEU A 43 -16.55 3.43 0.02
C LEU A 43 -17.26 2.68 -1.12
N LEU A 44 -17.84 3.40 -2.07
CA LEU A 44 -18.59 2.80 -3.18
C LEU A 44 -17.77 1.80 -4.01
N PRO A 45 -16.48 2.02 -4.35
CA PRO A 45 -15.67 1.04 -5.06
C PRO A 45 -15.53 -0.28 -4.29
N TYR A 46 -15.37 -0.23 -2.97
CA TYR A 46 -15.28 -1.43 -2.12
C TYR A 46 -16.60 -2.20 -2.07
N TRP A 47 -17.71 -1.48 -2.00
CA TRP A 47 -19.04 -2.09 -2.07
C TRP A 47 -19.28 -2.74 -3.43
N ALA A 48 -18.99 -2.04 -4.53
CA ALA A 48 -19.13 -2.53 -5.88
C ALA A 48 -18.28 -3.78 -6.11
N TYR A 49 -17.02 -3.77 -5.66
CA TYR A 49 -16.13 -4.93 -5.76
C TYR A 49 -16.71 -6.18 -5.08
N ARG A 50 -17.38 -6.02 -3.95
CA ARG A 50 -17.98 -7.16 -3.21
C ARG A 50 -19.29 -7.67 -3.82
N HIS A 51 -20.01 -6.85 -4.56
CA HIS A 51 -21.38 -7.16 -5.01
C HIS A 51 -21.51 -7.28 -6.53
N ALA A 52 -20.53 -6.80 -7.30
CA ALA A 52 -20.56 -6.93 -8.75
C ALA A 52 -20.15 -8.35 -9.18
N PRO A 53 -20.96 -9.02 -10.00
CA PRO A 53 -20.56 -10.29 -10.61
C PRO A 53 -19.27 -10.12 -11.44
N GLY A 54 -18.31 -11.02 -11.28
CA GLY A 54 -17.04 -10.99 -12.04
C GLY A 54 -16.02 -9.94 -11.56
N SER A 55 -16.23 -9.34 -10.39
CA SER A 55 -15.25 -8.39 -9.81
C SER A 55 -13.95 -9.03 -9.34
N ALA A 56 -13.90 -10.34 -9.21
CA ALA A 56 -12.66 -11.05 -8.91
C ALA A 56 -11.73 -11.02 -10.14
N LEU A 57 -10.45 -10.75 -9.90
CA LEU A 57 -9.44 -10.94 -10.94
C LEU A 57 -9.48 -12.40 -11.42
N PRO A 58 -9.41 -12.67 -12.73
CA PRO A 58 -9.31 -14.03 -13.23
C PRO A 58 -8.06 -14.67 -12.63
N ALA A 59 -8.25 -15.76 -11.89
CA ALA A 59 -7.12 -16.53 -11.38
C ALA A 59 -6.44 -17.23 -12.56
N ASP A 60 -5.12 -17.29 -12.48
CA ASP A 60 -4.26 -18.03 -13.43
C ASP A 60 -4.17 -17.45 -14.86
N ASP A 61 -4.51 -16.17 -15.05
CA ASP A 61 -4.16 -15.41 -16.25
C ASP A 61 -3.42 -14.12 -15.86
N PRO A 62 -2.09 -14.19 -15.70
CA PRO A 62 -1.29 -13.03 -15.25
C PRO A 62 -1.17 -11.93 -16.30
N GLY A 63 -1.71 -12.11 -17.50
CA GLY A 63 -1.53 -11.17 -18.60
C GLY A 63 -0.09 -11.09 -19.11
N SER A 64 0.13 -10.29 -20.14
CA SER A 64 1.45 -10.12 -20.79
C SER A 64 2.25 -8.92 -20.26
N ASP A 65 1.58 -7.96 -19.64
CA ASP A 65 2.21 -6.70 -19.22
C ASP A 65 3.08 -6.92 -17.97
N PRO A 66 4.34 -6.47 -18.01
CA PRO A 66 5.23 -6.63 -16.87
C PRO A 66 4.81 -5.72 -15.71
N VAL A 67 4.67 -6.31 -14.53
CA VAL A 67 4.29 -5.62 -13.29
C VAL A 67 5.45 -5.63 -12.31
N ALA A 68 5.79 -4.47 -11.76
CA ALA A 68 6.71 -4.36 -10.64
C ALA A 68 5.94 -4.16 -9.32
N ILE A 69 6.30 -4.90 -8.30
CA ILE A 69 5.66 -4.85 -6.99
C ILE A 69 6.70 -4.55 -5.93
N ASP A 70 6.47 -3.47 -5.19
CA ASP A 70 7.26 -3.09 -4.02
C ASP A 70 6.38 -3.18 -2.77
N VAL A 71 6.82 -3.98 -1.78
CA VAL A 71 6.10 -4.24 -0.54
C VAL A 71 6.78 -3.48 0.60
N PHE A 72 6.09 -2.49 1.17
CA PHE A 72 6.60 -1.66 2.24
C PHE A 72 6.24 -2.24 3.62
N GLY A 73 7.26 -2.47 4.47
CA GLY A 73 7.13 -3.12 5.76
C GLY A 73 6.44 -2.30 6.84
N GLY A 74 6.52 -0.95 6.73
CA GLY A 74 5.89 -0.03 7.69
C GLY A 74 4.37 0.17 7.51
N GLU A 75 3.72 -0.56 6.60
CA GLU A 75 2.26 -0.54 6.48
C GLU A 75 1.60 -1.12 7.73
N ILE A 76 0.78 -0.30 8.40
CA ILE A 76 0.03 -0.70 9.59
C ILE A 76 -1.32 -1.26 9.15
N VAL A 77 -1.32 -2.47 8.67
CA VAL A 77 -2.55 -3.22 8.37
C VAL A 77 -2.54 -4.52 9.15
N PRO A 78 -3.71 -4.98 9.64
CA PRO A 78 -3.82 -6.22 10.40
C PRO A 78 -3.73 -7.48 9.51
N PHE A 79 -3.26 -7.34 8.28
CA PHE A 79 -3.17 -8.41 7.31
C PHE A 79 -1.70 -8.77 7.04
N PRO A 80 -1.38 -10.06 6.85
CA PRO A 80 -0.06 -10.45 6.38
C PRO A 80 0.21 -9.85 5.01
N LYS A 81 1.47 -9.52 4.74
CA LYS A 81 1.88 -9.09 3.41
C LYS A 81 1.64 -10.22 2.42
N PRO A 82 1.11 -9.93 1.23
CA PRO A 82 0.89 -10.97 0.23
C PRO A 82 2.23 -11.59 -0.18
N PRO A 83 2.31 -12.93 -0.27
CA PRO A 83 3.50 -13.58 -0.80
C PRO A 83 3.62 -13.37 -2.30
N ARG A 84 4.84 -13.41 -2.81
CA ARG A 84 5.14 -13.24 -4.24
C ARG A 84 4.38 -14.24 -5.12
N GLU A 85 4.30 -15.47 -4.66
CA GLU A 85 3.63 -16.58 -5.37
C GLU A 85 2.13 -16.30 -5.59
N LEU A 86 1.51 -15.58 -4.68
CA LEU A 86 0.12 -15.16 -4.85
C LEU A 86 0.00 -14.08 -5.94
N ALA A 87 0.91 -13.12 -5.96
CA ALA A 87 0.90 -12.07 -6.97
C ALA A 87 1.16 -12.63 -8.38
N GLU A 88 2.06 -13.60 -8.52
CA GLU A 88 2.40 -14.25 -9.78
C GLU A 88 1.24 -15.04 -10.41
N ARG A 89 0.22 -15.38 -9.64
CA ARG A 89 -1.02 -15.99 -10.18
C ARG A 89 -1.90 -15.00 -10.94
N TYR A 90 -1.75 -13.69 -10.66
CA TYR A 90 -2.61 -12.63 -11.20
C TYR A 90 -1.87 -11.65 -12.08
N PHE A 91 -0.53 -11.61 -11.98
CA PHE A 91 0.29 -10.61 -12.66
C PHE A 91 1.56 -11.23 -13.20
N HIS A 92 2.01 -10.78 -14.36
CA HIS A 92 3.35 -11.07 -14.87
C HIS A 92 4.38 -10.26 -14.05
N VAL A 93 4.79 -10.79 -12.90
CA VAL A 93 5.69 -10.12 -11.96
C VAL A 93 7.11 -10.13 -12.50
N SER A 94 7.51 -9.04 -13.12
CA SER A 94 8.88 -8.82 -13.63
C SER A 94 9.85 -8.36 -12.55
N HIS A 95 9.34 -7.75 -11.49
CA HIS A 95 10.14 -7.22 -10.39
C HIS A 95 9.40 -7.33 -9.06
N TRP A 96 10.13 -7.75 -8.02
CA TRP A 96 9.60 -7.85 -6.66
C TRP A 96 10.64 -7.37 -5.66
N ALA A 97 10.29 -6.41 -4.80
CA ALA A 97 11.15 -5.97 -3.71
C ALA A 97 10.38 -5.78 -2.41
N GLY A 98 11.01 -6.17 -1.30
CA GLY A 98 10.54 -5.89 0.05
C GLY A 98 11.38 -4.79 0.70
N HIS A 99 10.73 -3.84 1.36
CA HIS A 99 11.36 -2.73 2.06
C HIS A 99 11.00 -2.76 3.52
N ALA A 100 11.99 -2.60 4.41
CA ALA A 100 11.76 -2.57 5.85
C ALA A 100 11.03 -1.31 6.31
N ARG A 101 11.18 -0.22 5.56
CA ARG A 101 10.61 1.10 5.84
C ARG A 101 9.60 1.51 4.78
N GLY A 102 8.87 2.59 5.06
CA GLY A 102 7.77 3.05 4.23
C GLY A 102 6.46 2.33 4.55
N GLY A 103 5.34 2.97 4.31
CA GLY A 103 4.01 2.48 4.66
C GLY A 103 2.99 2.75 3.56
N HIS A 104 1.79 3.16 3.97
CA HIS A 104 0.67 3.38 3.07
C HIS A 104 0.92 4.49 2.02
N PHE A 105 1.69 5.50 2.41
CA PHE A 105 2.07 6.60 1.53
C PHE A 105 3.61 6.66 1.38
N PRO A 106 4.22 5.72 0.65
CA PRO A 106 5.68 5.63 0.56
C PRO A 106 6.31 6.87 -0.09
N ALA A 107 5.57 7.58 -0.94
CA ALA A 107 6.03 8.84 -1.52
C ALA A 107 6.26 9.95 -0.47
N VAL A 108 5.58 9.88 0.67
CA VAL A 108 5.74 10.83 1.78
C VAL A 108 6.73 10.32 2.82
N ALA A 109 6.61 9.04 3.17
CA ALA A 109 7.45 8.43 4.21
C ALA A 109 8.90 8.20 3.75
N GLU A 110 9.08 7.75 2.51
CA GLU A 110 10.39 7.36 1.95
C GLU A 110 10.52 7.82 0.48
N PRO A 111 10.47 9.14 0.20
CA PRO A 111 10.41 9.66 -1.16
C PRO A 111 11.63 9.27 -2.00
N GLN A 112 12.82 9.26 -1.40
CA GLN A 112 14.05 8.92 -2.09
C GLN A 112 14.09 7.44 -2.48
N LEU A 113 13.71 6.56 -1.54
CA LEU A 113 13.61 5.13 -1.79
C LEU A 113 12.64 4.85 -2.95
N LEU A 114 11.44 5.44 -2.92
CA LEU A 114 10.46 5.28 -4.00
C LEU A 114 10.99 5.78 -5.35
N ALA A 115 11.64 6.95 -5.37
CA ALA A 115 12.21 7.51 -6.59
C ALA A 115 13.29 6.61 -7.20
N ASP A 116 14.15 6.01 -6.37
CA ASP A 116 15.21 5.13 -6.82
C ASP A 116 14.64 3.81 -7.36
N ARG A 117 13.60 3.28 -6.70
CA ARG A 117 12.88 2.10 -7.19
C ARG A 117 12.20 2.35 -8.54
N LEU A 118 11.51 3.46 -8.71
CA LEU A 118 10.91 3.82 -9.99
C LEU A 118 11.97 3.95 -11.12
N ARG A 119 13.12 4.58 -10.83
CA ARG A 119 14.22 4.67 -11.80
C ARG A 119 14.75 3.29 -12.18
N GLU A 120 14.90 2.39 -11.23
CA GLU A 120 15.38 1.02 -11.47
C GLU A 120 14.40 0.24 -12.34
N VAL A 121 13.12 0.20 -11.95
CA VAL A 121 12.07 -0.52 -12.66
C VAL A 121 11.91 -0.04 -14.10
N PHE A 122 11.93 1.28 -14.32
CA PHE A 122 11.71 1.87 -15.66
C PHE A 122 12.99 2.08 -16.46
N ARG A 123 14.17 1.69 -15.93
CA ARG A 123 15.44 1.80 -16.68
C ARG A 123 15.42 1.05 -18.01
N PRO A 124 14.92 -0.20 -18.09
CA PRO A 124 14.86 -0.92 -19.37
C PRO A 124 13.97 -0.26 -20.42
N CYS A 125 12.94 0.47 -19.99
CA CYS A 125 11.99 1.14 -20.89
C CYS A 125 12.54 2.42 -21.55
N ARG A 126 13.70 2.91 -21.10
CA ARG A 126 14.31 4.15 -21.64
C ARG A 126 15.21 3.92 -22.84
N GLY A 127 15.46 2.69 -23.23
CA GLY A 127 16.38 2.30 -24.30
C GLY A 127 15.71 1.71 -25.54
N SER A 128 14.38 1.86 -25.66
CA SER A 128 13.62 1.41 -26.82
C SER A 128 13.25 2.55 -27.73
#